data_1111c9d21db74ca8d3e39255735de6ba
#
_entry.id   1111c9d21db74ca8d3e39255735de6ba
#
_cell.length_a   1.000
_cell.length_b   1.000
_cell.length_c   1.000
_cell.angle_alpha   90.00
_cell.angle_beta   90.00
_cell.angle_gamma   90.00
#
_symmetry.space_group_name_H-M   'P 1'
#
loop_
_entity.id
_entity.type
_entity.pdbx_description
1 polymer ?
#
loop_
_entity_poly.entity_id
_entity_poly.type
_entity_poly.pdbx_seq_one_letter_code
_entity_poly.pdbx_strand_id
1 'polypeptide(L)'
;MALAALTSCANTPQSDIASTSPWHAPIDEAPTPTPEPLPLALIFGDSWTHGLAASDSEHAYPHLTGELLGWDVDVLGENGSGYLHLGEDGGFYGTRVAELDPELEPDVVIVQGSVNDRREALSALPRAARSVWHAFEHTYPDAHLVILGPAPSAFPLDKKVKKIDAELAQLADAEGIDYISPLAEEWFTPQNVDDYIDTETANHPSDAGHAYFAKRLSADLERLNLLSPDETAPDETASE
;
A
#
# COMPACT_ATOMS: atom_id res chain seq x y z
N MET A 1 -15.36 -23.42 -91.31
CA MET A 1 -16.75 -23.17 -91.72
C MET A 1 -17.38 -22.46 -90.54
N ALA A 2 -17.49 -21.13 -90.63
CA ALA A 2 -18.71 -20.39 -90.84
C ALA A 2 -19.67 -20.57 -89.68
N LEU A 3 -20.15 -19.55 -88.98
CA LEU A 3 -20.84 -18.36 -89.50
C LEU A 3 -20.99 -17.35 -88.40
N ALA A 4 -20.89 -16.07 -88.70
CA ALA A 4 -21.17 -14.95 -87.87
C ALA A 4 -22.67 -14.74 -87.67
N ALA A 5 -23.03 -14.13 -86.53
CA ALA A 5 -24.28 -13.37 -86.46
C ALA A 5 -24.10 -12.18 -85.49
N LEU A 6 -24.17 -11.00 -86.09
CA LEU A 6 -24.30 -9.72 -85.49
C LEU A 6 -25.75 -9.51 -85.01
N THR A 7 -25.97 -9.04 -83.80
CA THR A 7 -27.23 -8.34 -83.47
C THR A 7 -26.93 -7.15 -82.60
N SER A 8 -27.26 -6.00 -83.14
CA SER A 8 -27.33 -4.68 -82.58
C SER A 8 -28.41 -4.61 -81.49
N CYS A 9 -28.14 -3.95 -80.38
CA CYS A 9 -29.23 -3.42 -79.53
C CYS A 9 -28.84 -2.18 -78.77
N ALA A 10 -29.53 -1.21 -79.09
CA ALA A 10 -30.09 -0.07 -78.38
C ALA A 10 -29.50 0.36 -77.03
N ASN A 11 -29.05 1.58 -77.13
CA ASN A 11 -28.65 2.45 -76.01
C ASN A 11 -29.90 3.01 -75.31
N THR A 12 -30.10 2.74 -74.05
CA THR A 12 -31.05 3.44 -73.18
C THR A 12 -30.29 4.37 -72.21
N PRO A 13 -30.67 5.63 -72.09
CA PRO A 13 -30.02 6.53 -71.16
C PRO A 13 -30.43 6.19 -69.73
N GLN A 14 -29.45 5.88 -68.90
CA GLN A 14 -29.59 5.67 -67.46
C GLN A 14 -29.54 7.04 -66.77
N SER A 15 -30.64 7.39 -66.15
CA SER A 15 -30.77 8.60 -65.35
C SER A 15 -29.92 8.50 -64.08
N ASP A 16 -28.93 9.35 -63.93
CA ASP A 16 -28.13 9.53 -62.72
C ASP A 16 -29.01 10.04 -61.60
N ILE A 17 -29.42 9.18 -60.70
CA ILE A 17 -29.95 9.56 -59.40
C ILE A 17 -28.75 9.86 -58.52
N ALA A 18 -28.46 11.14 -58.35
CA ALA A 18 -27.50 11.62 -57.33
C ALA A 18 -27.99 11.21 -55.94
N SER A 19 -27.37 10.16 -55.39
CA SER A 19 -27.51 9.78 -53.99
C SER A 19 -26.85 10.85 -53.13
N THR A 20 -27.63 11.77 -52.58
CA THR A 20 -27.18 12.67 -51.53
C THR A 20 -26.98 11.87 -50.26
N SER A 21 -25.73 11.46 -49.99
CA SER A 21 -25.32 10.87 -48.73
C SER A 21 -25.57 11.91 -47.63
N PRO A 22 -26.31 11.57 -46.55
CA PRO A 22 -26.46 12.48 -45.43
C PRO A 22 -25.09 12.68 -44.79
N TRP A 23 -24.72 13.93 -44.58
CA TRP A 23 -23.56 14.34 -43.82
C TRP A 23 -23.57 13.65 -42.45
N HIS A 24 -22.66 12.71 -42.24
CA HIS A 24 -22.29 12.29 -40.89
C HIS A 24 -21.27 13.33 -40.40
N ALA A 25 -21.74 14.24 -39.57
CA ALA A 25 -20.82 15.04 -38.76
C ALA A 25 -19.89 14.10 -38.01
N PRO A 26 -18.58 14.41 -37.89
CA PRO A 26 -17.73 13.65 -36.98
C PRO A 26 -18.36 13.67 -35.59
N ILE A 27 -18.64 12.51 -35.04
CA ILE A 27 -18.97 12.41 -33.64
C ILE A 27 -17.66 12.81 -32.94
N ASP A 28 -17.66 13.99 -32.31
CA ASP A 28 -16.60 14.39 -31.42
C ASP A 28 -16.58 13.34 -30.30
N GLU A 29 -15.68 12.39 -30.41
CA GLU A 29 -15.48 11.37 -29.37
C GLU A 29 -15.04 12.12 -28.12
N ALA A 30 -15.92 12.15 -27.11
CA ALA A 30 -15.58 12.75 -25.82
C ALA A 30 -14.24 12.16 -25.34
N PRO A 31 -13.32 12.97 -24.83
CA PRO A 31 -12.05 12.47 -24.36
C PRO A 31 -12.31 11.35 -23.34
N THR A 32 -11.70 10.19 -23.58
CA THR A 32 -11.74 9.09 -22.63
C THR A 32 -11.15 9.63 -21.30
N PRO A 33 -11.85 9.55 -20.17
CA PRO A 33 -11.31 10.03 -18.91
C PRO A 33 -9.98 9.28 -18.63
N THR A 34 -8.94 10.02 -18.37
CA THR A 34 -7.68 9.45 -17.88
C THR A 34 -7.99 8.81 -16.53
N PRO A 35 -7.62 7.54 -16.30
CA PRO A 35 -7.79 6.94 -14.98
C PRO A 35 -7.09 7.81 -13.92
N GLU A 36 -7.75 8.05 -12.83
CA GLU A 36 -7.09 8.69 -11.69
C GLU A 36 -5.97 7.77 -11.20
N PRO A 37 -4.82 8.32 -10.77
CA PRO A 37 -3.75 7.52 -10.19
C PRO A 37 -4.28 6.77 -8.97
N LEU A 38 -3.74 5.56 -8.75
CA LEU A 38 -4.05 4.81 -7.54
C LEU A 38 -3.42 5.53 -6.33
N PRO A 39 -4.03 5.44 -5.14
CA PRO A 39 -3.41 5.91 -3.92
C PRO A 39 -2.06 5.23 -3.71
N LEU A 40 -1.07 5.97 -3.22
CA LEU A 40 0.28 5.46 -2.96
C LEU A 40 0.51 5.29 -1.46
N ALA A 41 0.88 4.08 -1.05
CA ALA A 41 1.33 3.80 0.30
C ALA A 41 2.84 3.60 0.36
N LEU A 42 3.52 4.33 1.24
CA LEU A 42 4.90 4.06 1.63
C LEU A 42 4.90 3.18 2.88
N ILE A 43 5.44 1.96 2.77
CA ILE A 43 5.52 1.01 3.89
C ILE A 43 6.97 0.86 4.31
N PHE A 44 7.28 1.38 5.49
CA PHE A 44 8.60 1.38 6.09
C PHE A 44 8.66 0.43 7.29
N GLY A 45 9.71 -0.37 7.41
CA GLY A 45 9.80 -1.28 8.55
C GLY A 45 11.03 -2.18 8.58
N ASP A 46 10.88 -3.28 9.30
CA ASP A 46 11.92 -4.28 9.52
C ASP A 46 11.88 -5.44 8.51
N SER A 47 12.34 -6.63 8.91
CA SER A 47 12.35 -7.83 8.08
C SER A 47 10.96 -8.31 7.64
N TRP A 48 9.90 -8.00 8.37
CA TRP A 48 8.55 -8.31 7.96
C TRP A 48 8.14 -7.46 6.75
N THR A 49 8.46 -6.18 6.79
CA THR A 49 8.26 -5.26 5.66
C THR A 49 9.15 -5.60 4.47
N HIS A 50 10.40 -6.03 4.73
CA HIS A 50 11.29 -6.53 3.69
C HIS A 50 10.76 -7.79 2.98
N GLY A 51 9.84 -8.52 3.61
CA GLY A 51 9.27 -9.75 3.06
C GLY A 51 10.12 -10.99 3.36
N LEU A 52 10.87 -11.00 4.46
CA LEU A 52 11.69 -12.17 4.84
C LEU A 52 10.80 -13.39 5.05
N ALA A 53 11.17 -14.52 4.42
CA ALA A 53 10.47 -15.79 4.32
C ALA A 53 9.26 -15.81 3.35
N ALA A 54 8.95 -14.73 2.68
CA ALA A 54 8.12 -14.79 1.47
C ALA A 54 8.91 -15.43 0.31
N SER A 55 8.22 -16.13 -0.58
CA SER A 55 8.85 -16.75 -1.76
C SER A 55 9.43 -15.73 -2.74
N ASP A 56 8.85 -14.55 -2.81
CA ASP A 56 9.31 -13.36 -3.54
C ASP A 56 8.65 -12.10 -2.98
N SER A 57 8.97 -10.93 -3.55
CA SER A 57 8.42 -9.64 -3.11
C SER A 57 6.91 -9.53 -3.28
N GLU A 58 6.35 -10.12 -4.34
CA GLU A 58 4.92 -10.07 -4.62
C GLU A 58 4.09 -10.85 -3.58
N HIS A 59 4.71 -11.82 -2.90
CA HIS A 59 4.11 -12.56 -1.80
C HIS A 59 4.36 -11.92 -0.42
N ALA A 60 5.12 -10.82 -0.36
CA ALA A 60 5.31 -10.08 0.88
C ALA A 60 4.07 -9.24 1.23
N TYR A 61 3.78 -9.08 2.52
CA TYR A 61 2.56 -8.41 2.97
C TYR A 61 2.38 -6.98 2.45
N PRO A 62 3.43 -6.17 2.21
CA PRO A 62 3.23 -4.82 1.69
C PRO A 62 2.56 -4.83 0.32
N HIS A 63 3.08 -5.63 -0.63
CA HIS A 63 2.51 -5.74 -1.97
C HIS A 63 1.11 -6.35 -1.95
N LEU A 64 0.90 -7.40 -1.16
CA LEU A 64 -0.43 -8.01 -0.98
C LEU A 64 -1.45 -7.04 -0.36
N THR A 65 -1.01 -6.13 0.53
CA THR A 65 -1.87 -5.08 1.08
C THR A 65 -2.29 -4.10 -0.01
N GLY A 66 -1.34 -3.65 -0.84
CA GLY A 66 -1.63 -2.79 -1.99
C GLY A 66 -2.60 -3.45 -2.96
N GLU A 67 -2.42 -4.73 -3.30
CA GLU A 67 -3.33 -5.48 -4.15
C GLU A 67 -4.75 -5.53 -3.57
N LEU A 68 -4.89 -5.83 -2.28
CA LEU A 68 -6.19 -5.92 -1.60
C LEU A 68 -6.93 -4.58 -1.54
N LEU A 69 -6.20 -3.46 -1.40
CA LEU A 69 -6.77 -2.11 -1.28
C LEU A 69 -6.86 -1.37 -2.63
N GLY A 70 -6.24 -1.89 -3.69
CA GLY A 70 -6.11 -1.19 -4.97
C GLY A 70 -5.16 0.01 -4.88
N TRP A 71 -4.08 -0.08 -4.11
CA TRP A 71 -3.07 0.95 -3.91
C TRP A 71 -1.75 0.58 -4.57
N ASP A 72 -1.03 1.57 -5.06
CA ASP A 72 0.39 1.42 -5.35
C ASP A 72 1.19 1.41 -4.04
N VAL A 73 2.30 0.67 -4.00
CA VAL A 73 3.10 0.51 -2.76
C VAL A 73 4.57 0.72 -3.04
N ASP A 74 5.21 1.61 -2.27
CA ASP A 74 6.67 1.70 -2.14
C ASP A 74 7.10 1.07 -0.81
N VAL A 75 8.14 0.22 -0.85
CA VAL A 75 8.51 -0.64 0.28
C VAL A 75 9.95 -0.38 0.72
N LEU A 76 10.11 0.08 1.95
CA LEU A 76 11.40 0.36 2.58
C LEU A 76 11.61 -0.56 3.81
N GLY A 77 11.83 -1.84 3.57
CA GLY A 77 12.14 -2.83 4.60
C GLY A 77 13.63 -3.11 4.74
N GLU A 78 14.14 -3.25 5.98
CA GLU A 78 15.51 -3.69 6.25
C GLU A 78 15.53 -4.78 7.32
N ASN A 79 16.17 -5.91 7.00
CA ASN A 79 16.26 -7.03 7.92
C ASN A 79 16.94 -6.64 9.25
N GLY A 80 16.30 -7.03 10.35
CA GLY A 80 16.85 -6.82 11.69
C GLY A 80 16.74 -5.39 12.22
N SER A 81 16.39 -4.39 11.42
CA SER A 81 16.32 -2.99 11.87
C SER A 81 15.17 -2.73 12.85
N GLY A 82 15.27 -1.62 13.57
CA GLY A 82 14.26 -1.15 14.51
C GLY A 82 14.47 0.32 14.85
N TYR A 83 13.67 0.84 15.78
CA TYR A 83 13.86 2.20 16.29
C TYR A 83 15.21 2.36 17.00
N LEU A 84 15.70 1.31 17.66
CA LEU A 84 16.94 1.28 18.44
C LEU A 84 17.96 0.26 17.91
N HIS A 85 17.49 -0.82 17.26
CA HIS A 85 18.32 -1.92 16.83
C HIS A 85 18.82 -1.68 15.40
N LEU A 86 20.13 -1.91 15.18
CA LEU A 86 20.74 -1.83 13.85
C LEU A 86 20.34 -3.03 13.01
N GLY A 87 19.92 -2.77 11.79
CA GLY A 87 19.67 -3.77 10.77
C GLY A 87 20.94 -4.36 10.16
N GLU A 88 20.76 -5.28 9.23
CA GLU A 88 21.86 -5.99 8.55
C GLU A 88 22.68 -5.04 7.66
N ASP A 89 22.05 -4.01 7.08
CA ASP A 89 22.73 -2.98 6.29
C ASP A 89 23.31 -1.85 7.17
N GLY A 90 23.16 -1.96 8.49
CA GLY A 90 23.71 -1.04 9.48
C GLY A 90 22.84 0.17 9.78
N GLY A 91 21.59 0.21 9.28
CA GLY A 91 20.61 1.23 9.57
C GLY A 91 19.75 0.89 10.80
N PHE A 92 19.41 1.88 11.60
CA PHE A 92 18.22 1.85 12.46
C PHE A 92 17.22 2.89 11.94
N TYR A 93 15.96 2.81 12.34
CA TYR A 93 14.91 3.65 11.74
C TYR A 93 15.27 5.14 11.68
N GLY A 94 15.90 5.66 12.74
CA GLY A 94 16.32 7.07 12.79
C GLY A 94 17.41 7.47 11.78
N THR A 95 18.24 6.55 11.29
CA THR A 95 19.19 6.82 10.21
C THR A 95 18.57 6.62 8.83
N ARG A 96 17.71 5.62 8.68
CA ARG A 96 17.05 5.29 7.41
C ARG A 96 16.07 6.36 6.95
N VAL A 97 15.40 7.06 7.87
CA VAL A 97 14.51 8.19 7.50
C VAL A 97 15.27 9.38 6.87
N ALA A 98 16.58 9.44 6.98
CA ALA A 98 17.39 10.44 6.28
C ALA A 98 17.58 10.14 4.78
N GLU A 99 17.20 8.95 4.34
CA GLU A 99 17.32 8.46 2.95
C GLU A 99 15.96 8.47 2.23
N LEU A 100 14.90 9.01 2.87
CA LEU A 100 13.59 9.17 2.25
C LEU A 100 13.68 10.07 1.02
N ASP A 101 12.99 9.69 -0.05
CA ASP A 101 12.89 10.50 -1.26
C ASP A 101 11.84 11.62 -1.03
N PRO A 102 12.25 12.89 -0.95
CA PRO A 102 11.31 13.98 -0.72
C PRO A 102 10.42 14.31 -1.93
N GLU A 103 10.70 13.71 -3.09
CA GLU A 103 9.88 13.86 -4.30
C GLU A 103 8.75 12.82 -4.36
N LEU A 104 8.77 11.82 -3.46
CA LEU A 104 7.68 10.88 -3.32
C LEU A 104 6.48 11.58 -2.64
N GLU A 105 5.30 11.39 -3.18
CA GLU A 105 4.06 11.98 -2.66
C GLU A 105 3.10 10.83 -2.21
N PRO A 106 3.38 10.15 -1.09
CA PRO A 106 2.51 9.10 -0.59
C PRO A 106 1.23 9.68 0.02
N ASP A 107 0.10 9.01 -0.21
CA ASP A 107 -1.16 9.32 0.48
C ASP A 107 -1.16 8.75 1.91
N VAL A 108 -0.48 7.61 2.10
CA VAL A 108 -0.37 6.92 3.40
C VAL A 108 1.07 6.50 3.66
N VAL A 109 1.55 6.73 4.88
CA VAL A 109 2.83 6.19 5.38
C VAL A 109 2.53 5.20 6.49
N ILE A 110 3.02 3.97 6.36
CA ILE A 110 2.90 2.93 7.39
C ILE A 110 4.28 2.62 7.94
N VAL A 111 4.49 2.89 9.23
CA VAL A 111 5.74 2.56 9.94
C VAL A 111 5.52 1.31 10.79
N GLN A 112 6.08 0.18 10.33
CA GLN A 112 5.91 -1.13 10.96
C GLN A 112 7.07 -1.45 11.91
N GLY A 113 6.75 -2.10 13.01
CA GLY A 113 7.74 -2.76 13.88
C GLY A 113 7.90 -2.09 15.25
N SER A 114 8.96 -2.39 15.98
CA SER A 114 9.93 -3.44 15.67
C SER A 114 10.06 -4.43 16.82
N VAL A 115 10.02 -5.71 16.50
CA VAL A 115 10.33 -6.77 17.49
C VAL A 115 11.82 -6.77 17.84
N ASN A 116 12.67 -6.21 16.98
CA ASN A 116 14.13 -6.23 17.12
C ASN A 116 14.60 -5.39 18.30
N ASP A 117 13.88 -4.34 18.65
CA ASP A 117 14.17 -3.46 19.80
C ASP A 117 14.14 -4.21 21.15
N ARG A 118 13.56 -5.43 21.21
CA ARG A 118 13.64 -6.27 22.43
C ARG A 118 15.07 -6.61 22.87
N ARG A 119 16.03 -6.45 21.96
CA ARG A 119 17.46 -6.70 22.22
C ARG A 119 18.10 -5.50 22.92
N GLU A 120 17.44 -4.34 22.91
CA GLU A 120 17.98 -3.06 23.35
C GLU A 120 17.44 -2.62 24.73
N ALA A 121 17.97 -1.51 25.21
CA ALA A 121 17.47 -0.82 26.40
C ALA A 121 16.31 0.10 26.01
N LEU A 122 15.09 -0.29 26.34
CA LEU A 122 13.86 0.39 25.88
C LEU A 122 13.65 1.82 26.41
N SER A 123 14.47 2.30 27.34
CA SER A 123 14.33 3.67 27.87
C SER A 123 14.47 4.79 26.82
N ALA A 124 15.11 4.49 25.69
CA ALA A 124 15.25 5.43 24.57
C ALA A 124 14.13 5.29 23.52
N LEU A 125 13.30 4.23 23.59
CA LEU A 125 12.30 3.91 22.57
C LEU A 125 11.33 5.06 22.28
N PRO A 126 10.67 5.70 23.27
CA PRO A 126 9.71 6.76 22.99
C PRO A 126 10.32 7.95 22.26
N ARG A 127 11.58 8.30 22.62
CA ARG A 127 12.29 9.39 21.94
C ARG A 127 12.67 9.02 20.50
N ALA A 128 13.17 7.80 20.30
CA ALA A 128 13.57 7.33 18.97
C ALA A 128 12.37 7.23 18.05
N ALA A 129 11.26 6.65 18.51
CA ALA A 129 10.03 6.52 17.75
C ALA A 129 9.46 7.89 17.34
N ARG A 130 9.32 8.82 18.31
CA ARG A 130 8.87 10.19 18.03
C ARG A 130 9.75 10.88 16.98
N SER A 131 11.06 10.73 17.05
CA SER A 131 11.99 11.33 16.08
C SER A 131 11.78 10.79 14.67
N VAL A 132 11.50 9.50 14.54
CA VAL A 132 11.21 8.84 13.26
C VAL A 132 9.86 9.32 12.71
N TRP A 133 8.82 9.33 13.52
CA TRP A 133 7.48 9.75 13.11
C TRP A 133 7.45 11.21 12.65
N HIS A 134 8.06 12.13 13.41
CA HIS A 134 8.18 13.52 12.99
C HIS A 134 9.02 13.70 11.71
N ALA A 135 9.97 12.81 11.42
CA ALA A 135 10.69 12.86 10.16
C ALA A 135 9.77 12.53 8.98
N PHE A 136 8.89 11.52 9.12
CA PHE A 136 7.87 11.23 8.11
C PHE A 136 6.88 12.38 7.93
N GLU A 137 6.30 12.90 9.01
CA GLU A 137 5.39 14.05 8.97
C GLU A 137 6.02 15.30 8.34
N HIS A 138 7.32 15.49 8.56
CA HIS A 138 8.05 16.61 7.96
C HIS A 138 8.32 16.40 6.46
N THR A 139 8.66 15.17 6.06
CA THR A 139 8.98 14.84 4.67
C THR A 139 7.72 14.73 3.82
N TYR A 140 6.64 14.18 4.38
CA TYR A 140 5.37 13.92 3.70
C TYR A 140 4.19 14.51 4.50
N PRO A 141 4.07 15.85 4.54
CA PRO A 141 3.11 16.53 5.42
C PRO A 141 1.64 16.30 5.05
N ASP A 142 1.37 15.84 3.83
CA ASP A 142 0.02 15.58 3.34
C ASP A 142 -0.37 14.09 3.46
N ALA A 143 0.58 13.23 3.86
CA ALA A 143 0.34 11.80 4.03
C ALA A 143 -0.31 11.48 5.39
N HIS A 144 -1.23 10.50 5.40
CA HIS A 144 -1.70 9.92 6.65
C HIS A 144 -0.63 8.99 7.25
N LEU A 145 -0.14 9.31 8.43
CA LEU A 145 0.82 8.47 9.16
C LEU A 145 0.08 7.43 10.01
N VAL A 146 0.41 6.15 9.80
CA VAL A 146 -0.10 5.02 10.58
C VAL A 146 1.06 4.24 11.17
N ILE A 147 0.99 3.96 12.46
CA ILE A 147 1.98 3.12 13.13
C ILE A 147 1.43 1.71 13.28
N LEU A 148 2.11 0.75 12.68
CA LEU A 148 1.82 -0.67 12.78
C LEU A 148 2.78 -1.30 13.80
N GLY A 149 2.26 -1.66 14.94
CA GLY A 149 3.03 -2.23 16.04
C GLY A 149 3.69 -3.58 15.72
N PRO A 150 4.53 -4.08 16.62
CA PRO A 150 5.21 -5.35 16.42
C PRO A 150 4.21 -6.52 16.41
N ALA A 151 4.42 -7.46 15.49
CA ALA A 151 3.63 -8.68 15.43
C ALA A 151 4.32 -9.82 16.21
N PRO A 152 3.56 -10.68 16.91
CA PRO A 152 4.12 -11.85 17.56
C PRO A 152 4.44 -12.96 16.54
N SER A 153 5.66 -13.48 16.61
CA SER A 153 6.11 -14.60 15.77
C SER A 153 6.35 -15.90 16.55
N ALA A 154 6.16 -15.87 17.86
CA ALA A 154 6.35 -17.04 18.71
C ALA A 154 5.63 -16.88 20.06
N PHE A 155 5.30 -18.00 20.69
CA PHE A 155 4.69 -18.04 22.03
C PHE A 155 5.52 -18.91 23.00
N PRO A 156 5.54 -18.57 24.31
CA PRO A 156 4.88 -17.42 24.95
C PRO A 156 5.46 -16.09 24.51
N LEU A 157 4.61 -15.06 24.45
CA LEU A 157 5.03 -13.71 24.03
C LEU A 157 6.16 -13.17 24.93
N ASP A 158 7.19 -12.61 24.29
CA ASP A 158 8.26 -11.89 24.97
C ASP A 158 7.71 -10.67 25.71
N LYS A 159 8.11 -10.51 26.98
CA LYS A 159 7.68 -9.40 27.82
C LYS A 159 8.14 -8.04 27.28
N LYS A 160 9.31 -7.98 26.62
CA LYS A 160 9.81 -6.73 26.03
C LYS A 160 9.01 -6.37 24.78
N VAL A 161 8.59 -7.35 23.96
CA VAL A 161 7.73 -7.09 22.79
C VAL A 161 6.38 -6.52 23.24
N LYS A 162 5.76 -7.07 24.28
CA LYS A 162 4.55 -6.49 24.88
C LYS A 162 4.76 -5.07 25.39
N LYS A 163 5.94 -4.79 25.96
CA LYS A 163 6.27 -3.46 26.45
C LYS A 163 6.49 -2.48 25.28
N ILE A 164 7.16 -2.91 24.21
CA ILE A 164 7.35 -2.11 22.99
C ILE A 164 6.00 -1.71 22.42
N ASP A 165 5.10 -2.68 22.21
CA ASP A 165 3.76 -2.43 21.70
C ASP A 165 3.01 -1.40 22.54
N ALA A 166 2.97 -1.60 23.88
CA ALA A 166 2.28 -0.70 24.78
C ALA A 166 2.88 0.73 24.82
N GLU A 167 4.22 0.85 24.75
CA GLU A 167 4.88 2.15 24.73
C GLU A 167 4.66 2.89 23.41
N LEU A 168 4.67 2.18 22.27
CA LEU A 168 4.37 2.77 20.96
C LEU A 168 2.90 3.19 20.86
N ALA A 169 1.97 2.36 21.32
CA ALA A 169 0.54 2.67 21.34
C ALA A 169 0.26 3.93 22.20
N GLN A 170 0.84 3.99 23.39
CA GLN A 170 0.70 5.16 24.25
C GLN A 170 1.29 6.44 23.64
N LEU A 171 2.42 6.30 22.94
CA LEU A 171 3.05 7.42 22.26
C LEU A 171 2.21 7.90 21.09
N ALA A 172 1.69 7.00 20.25
CA ALA A 172 0.84 7.33 19.11
C ALA A 172 -0.44 8.05 19.56
N ASP A 173 -1.10 7.56 20.62
CA ASP A 173 -2.26 8.23 21.23
C ASP A 173 -1.92 9.65 21.68
N ALA A 174 -0.74 9.86 22.29
CA ALA A 174 -0.30 11.18 22.76
C ALA A 174 0.05 12.16 21.62
N GLU A 175 0.48 11.65 20.47
CA GLU A 175 0.79 12.45 19.28
C GLU A 175 -0.42 12.58 18.31
N GLY A 176 -1.52 11.86 18.57
CA GLY A 176 -2.71 11.85 17.71
C GLY A 176 -2.51 11.08 16.42
N ILE A 177 -1.63 10.08 16.43
CA ILE A 177 -1.31 9.21 15.27
C ILE A 177 -2.06 7.90 15.40
N ASP A 178 -2.60 7.40 14.28
CA ASP A 178 -3.28 6.11 14.24
C ASP A 178 -2.32 4.95 14.54
N TYR A 179 -2.77 4.04 15.42
CA TYR A 179 -1.99 2.88 15.85
C TYR A 179 -2.77 1.58 15.63
N ILE A 180 -2.17 0.65 14.90
CA ILE A 180 -2.68 -0.71 14.71
C ILE A 180 -1.78 -1.66 15.50
N SER A 181 -2.36 -2.44 16.42
CA SER A 181 -1.62 -3.41 17.24
C SER A 181 -1.94 -4.85 16.88
N PRO A 182 -1.09 -5.53 16.10
CA PRO A 182 -1.23 -6.97 15.86
C PRO A 182 -1.25 -7.80 17.14
N LEU A 183 -0.63 -7.30 18.22
CA LEU A 183 -0.65 -7.96 19.54
C LEU A 183 -2.00 -7.82 20.23
N ALA A 184 -2.52 -6.60 20.35
CA ALA A 184 -3.77 -6.33 21.06
C ALA A 184 -4.98 -6.92 20.33
N GLU A 185 -4.91 -6.96 19.00
CA GLU A 185 -5.94 -7.54 18.14
C GLU A 185 -5.80 -9.06 17.93
N GLU A 186 -4.80 -9.67 18.58
CA GLU A 186 -4.58 -11.11 18.53
C GLU A 186 -4.52 -11.67 17.10
N TRP A 187 -3.80 -10.97 16.19
CA TRP A 187 -3.67 -11.45 14.82
C TRP A 187 -3.00 -12.82 14.79
N PHE A 188 -1.95 -13.01 15.58
CA PHE A 188 -1.37 -14.33 15.82
C PHE A 188 -1.59 -14.75 17.27
N THR A 189 -1.93 -16.00 17.44
CA THR A 189 -2.25 -16.64 18.73
C THR A 189 -1.51 -17.98 18.84
N PRO A 190 -1.42 -18.58 20.02
CA PRO A 190 -0.84 -19.93 20.15
C PRO A 190 -1.57 -21.00 19.32
N GLN A 191 -2.81 -20.72 18.86
CA GLN A 191 -3.63 -21.67 18.10
C GLN A 191 -3.40 -21.59 16.59
N ASN A 192 -2.91 -20.44 16.08
CA ASN A 192 -2.77 -20.25 14.64
C ASN A 192 -1.34 -19.89 14.19
N VAL A 193 -0.42 -19.59 15.11
CA VAL A 193 0.93 -19.12 14.76
C VAL A 193 1.68 -20.15 13.90
N ASP A 194 1.51 -21.42 14.17
CA ASP A 194 2.20 -22.49 13.43
C ASP A 194 1.70 -22.65 11.99
N ASP A 195 0.52 -22.11 11.66
CA ASP A 195 -0.01 -22.12 10.29
C ASP A 195 0.61 -21.01 9.41
N TYR A 196 1.19 -19.99 10.02
CA TYR A 196 1.59 -18.75 9.36
C TYR A 196 3.08 -18.41 9.48
N ILE A 197 3.74 -18.89 10.55
CA ILE A 197 5.13 -18.54 10.83
C ILE A 197 6.07 -19.67 10.44
N ASP A 198 7.02 -19.35 9.57
CA ASP A 198 8.12 -20.22 9.23
C ASP A 198 9.20 -20.15 10.33
N THR A 199 9.34 -21.26 11.07
CA THR A 199 10.33 -21.37 12.14
C THR A 199 11.75 -21.64 11.62
N GLU A 200 11.90 -22.12 10.39
CA GLU A 200 13.20 -22.36 9.76
C GLU A 200 13.85 -21.05 9.32
N THR A 201 13.03 -20.06 8.97
CA THR A 201 13.50 -18.72 8.60
C THR A 201 13.32 -17.74 9.76
N ALA A 202 13.94 -18.03 10.88
CA ALA A 202 14.03 -17.17 12.07
C ALA A 202 12.67 -16.65 12.62
N ASN A 203 11.62 -17.44 12.50
CA ASN A 203 10.24 -17.10 12.88
C ASN A 203 9.67 -15.88 12.13
N HIS A 204 9.74 -15.91 10.82
CA HIS A 204 9.12 -14.92 9.94
C HIS A 204 7.86 -15.49 9.28
N PRO A 205 6.95 -14.63 8.77
CA PRO A 205 5.76 -15.11 8.10
C PRO A 205 6.13 -15.89 6.82
N SER A 206 5.55 -17.07 6.64
CA SER A 206 5.51 -17.76 5.34
C SER A 206 4.65 -16.96 4.34
N ASP A 207 4.54 -17.40 3.08
CA ASP A 207 3.60 -16.80 2.12
C ASP A 207 2.17 -16.75 2.69
N ALA A 208 1.74 -17.82 3.35
CA ALA A 208 0.44 -17.85 4.04
C ALA A 208 0.37 -16.84 5.18
N GLY A 209 1.47 -16.65 5.91
CA GLY A 209 1.59 -15.66 6.97
C GLY A 209 1.55 -14.23 6.46
N HIS A 210 2.26 -13.94 5.39
CA HIS A 210 2.23 -12.64 4.72
C HIS A 210 0.83 -12.33 4.18
N ALA A 211 0.18 -13.28 3.52
CA ALA A 211 -1.20 -13.10 3.03
C ALA A 211 -2.20 -12.87 4.17
N TYR A 212 -2.05 -13.59 5.27
CA TYR A 212 -2.88 -13.38 6.47
C TYR A 212 -2.65 -12.00 7.07
N PHE A 213 -1.39 -11.59 7.22
CA PHE A 213 -1.03 -10.28 7.76
C PHE A 213 -1.57 -9.13 6.88
N ALA A 214 -1.39 -9.24 5.57
CA ALA A 214 -1.94 -8.28 4.61
C ALA A 214 -3.46 -8.14 4.73
N LYS A 215 -4.18 -9.27 4.83
CA LYS A 215 -5.64 -9.26 5.02
C LYS A 215 -6.06 -8.56 6.30
N ARG A 216 -5.33 -8.76 7.41
CA ARG A 216 -5.64 -8.11 8.69
C ARG A 216 -5.35 -6.61 8.60
N LEU A 217 -4.18 -6.25 8.04
CA LEU A 217 -3.79 -4.86 7.86
C LEU A 217 -4.77 -4.11 6.95
N SER A 218 -5.14 -4.68 5.81
CA SER A 218 -6.09 -4.05 4.89
C SER A 218 -7.44 -3.78 5.56
N ALA A 219 -7.97 -4.74 6.35
CA ALA A 219 -9.22 -4.55 7.07
C ALA A 219 -9.14 -3.41 8.11
N ASP A 220 -7.99 -3.22 8.74
CA ASP A 220 -7.79 -2.14 9.70
C ASP A 220 -7.62 -0.78 9.02
N LEU A 221 -6.89 -0.72 7.90
CA LEU A 221 -6.76 0.50 7.09
C LEU A 221 -8.10 0.95 6.51
N GLU A 222 -8.93 0.01 6.03
CA GLU A 222 -10.30 0.30 5.59
C GLU A 222 -11.15 0.89 6.74
N ARG A 223 -11.00 0.35 7.96
CA ARG A 223 -11.72 0.84 9.15
C ARG A 223 -11.29 2.26 9.54
N LEU A 224 -10.03 2.61 9.32
CA LEU A 224 -9.53 3.97 9.55
C LEU A 224 -10.07 4.98 8.53
N ASN A 225 -10.50 4.53 7.35
CA ASN A 225 -11.12 5.35 6.32
C ASN A 225 -10.25 6.55 5.87
N LEU A 226 -8.94 6.33 5.75
CA LEU A 226 -7.92 7.38 5.59
C LEU A 226 -8.04 8.19 4.29
N LEU A 227 -8.56 7.57 3.22
CA LEU A 227 -8.60 8.13 1.86
C LEU A 227 -10.02 8.52 1.41
N SER A 228 -10.96 8.62 2.33
CA SER A 228 -12.28 9.17 1.98
C SER A 228 -12.19 10.68 1.81
N PRO A 229 -12.86 11.25 0.79
CA PRO A 229 -12.96 12.70 0.68
C PRO A 229 -13.54 13.26 1.98
N ASP A 230 -12.91 14.29 2.53
CA ASP A 230 -13.37 14.96 3.73
C ASP A 230 -14.81 15.49 3.51
N GLU A 231 -15.81 14.86 4.12
CA GLU A 231 -17.21 15.30 4.06
C GLU A 231 -17.42 16.69 4.72
N THR A 232 -16.36 17.30 5.25
CA THR A 232 -16.41 18.58 5.98
C THR A 232 -16.01 19.80 5.16
N ALA A 233 -15.68 19.64 3.87
CA ALA A 233 -15.50 20.80 3.00
C ALA A 233 -16.85 21.55 2.87
N PRO A 234 -16.97 22.79 3.36
CA PRO A 234 -18.23 23.53 3.22
C PRO A 234 -18.53 23.73 1.74
N ASP A 235 -19.74 23.36 1.33
CA ASP A 235 -20.26 23.62 -0.01
C ASP A 235 -20.22 25.13 -0.29
N GLU A 236 -19.16 25.59 -0.97
CA GLU A 236 -19.03 27.00 -1.39
C GLU A 236 -20.03 27.41 -2.47
N THR A 237 -20.98 26.55 -2.84
CA THR A 237 -21.98 26.88 -3.89
C THR A 237 -23.29 27.51 -3.37
N ALA A 238 -23.40 27.82 -2.07
CA ALA A 238 -24.57 28.47 -1.51
C ALA A 238 -24.36 29.98 -1.31
N SER A 239 -24.10 30.74 -2.41
CA SER A 239 -24.31 32.18 -2.40
C SER A 239 -24.65 32.70 -3.79
N GLU A 240 -25.95 32.73 -4.09
CA GLU A 240 -26.62 33.74 -4.93
C GLU A 240 -27.89 34.17 -4.25
#